data_1bba6348c7c75326547e2376f9a2da3b
#
_entry.id   1bba6348c7c75326547e2376f9a2da3b
#
_cell.length_a   1.000
_cell.length_b   1.000
_cell.length_c   1.000
_cell.angle_alpha   90.00
_cell.angle_beta   90.00
_cell.angle_gamma   90.00
#
_symmetry.space_group_name_H-M   'P 1'
#
loop_
_entity.id
_entity.type
_entity.pdbx_description
1 polymer ?
#
loop_
_entity_poly.entity_id
_entity_poly.type
_entity_poly.pdbx_seq_one_letter_code
_entity_poly.pdbx_strand_id
1 'polypeptide(L)'
;MAINWAIYGSSGRDQPGDGLVIERFIRRAPQHDACNRSTKAFVRVSLCEGFDNPHGAFLHEGRYVNSRGEDITWEQKLFPVGIASAVAWDALRLNHYIIKSRAEFEAKKARGDVLVPTRKWDGYFDLHDRNQVEDPMPQDLIDKTKAEMRIIAGGSANAKETCYTQAEQATVSAGGVPL
;
A
#
# COMPACT_ATOMS: atom_id res chain seq x y z
N MET A 1 -11.26 11.75 2.36
CA MET A 1 -10.03 12.32 1.76
C MET A 1 -9.45 11.30 0.81
N ALA A 2 -8.99 11.71 -0.37
CA ALA A 2 -8.25 10.84 -1.27
C ALA A 2 -6.81 11.36 -1.44
N ILE A 3 -5.84 10.47 -1.31
CA ILE A 3 -4.41 10.78 -1.30
C ILE A 3 -3.78 10.27 -2.57
N ASN A 4 -3.15 11.13 -3.34
CA ASN A 4 -2.46 10.78 -4.56
C ASN A 4 -1.23 9.92 -4.30
N TRP A 5 -0.94 9.05 -5.26
CA TRP A 5 0.28 8.27 -5.29
C TRP A 5 1.49 9.14 -5.60
N ALA A 6 2.64 8.70 -5.07
CA ALA A 6 3.96 9.03 -5.55
C ALA A 6 4.58 7.72 -6.06
N ILE A 7 4.63 7.54 -7.36
CA ILE A 7 5.13 6.31 -7.97
C ILE A 7 6.65 6.29 -7.89
N TYR A 8 7.17 5.28 -7.21
CA TYR A 8 8.59 4.97 -7.15
C TYR A 8 8.93 3.90 -8.19
N GLY A 9 9.97 4.17 -8.97
CA GLY A 9 10.53 3.26 -9.96
C GLY A 9 11.45 2.21 -9.33
N SER A 10 12.19 1.51 -10.17
CA SER A 10 13.13 0.47 -9.77
C SER A 10 14.41 1.02 -9.12
N SER A 11 14.65 2.33 -9.19
CA SER A 11 15.93 2.96 -8.86
C SER A 11 17.12 2.31 -9.59
N GLY A 12 16.88 1.76 -10.80
CA GLY A 12 17.87 1.06 -11.62
C GLY A 12 18.26 -0.33 -11.11
N ARG A 13 17.44 -0.94 -10.24
CA ARG A 13 17.71 -2.28 -9.67
C ARG A 13 17.08 -3.39 -10.50
N ASP A 14 17.90 -4.32 -10.95
CA ASP A 14 17.42 -5.54 -11.60
C ASP A 14 17.10 -6.65 -10.60
N GLN A 15 17.88 -6.77 -9.53
CA GLN A 15 17.75 -7.84 -8.53
C GLN A 15 17.20 -7.31 -7.20
N PRO A 16 16.55 -8.18 -6.41
CA PRO A 16 16.26 -7.90 -5.01
C PRO A 16 17.54 -7.61 -4.23
N GLY A 17 17.44 -6.84 -3.17
CA GLY A 17 18.57 -6.54 -2.28
C GLY A 17 18.11 -6.52 -0.85
N ASP A 18 19.06 -6.46 0.07
CA ASP A 18 18.80 -6.34 1.50
C ASP A 18 18.19 -4.97 1.85
N GLY A 19 17.58 -4.92 3.03
CA GLY A 19 16.96 -3.71 3.55
C GLY A 19 15.47 -3.52 3.17
N LEU A 20 14.89 -2.48 3.73
CA LEU A 20 13.49 -2.16 3.52
C LEU A 20 13.25 -1.64 2.09
N VAL A 21 12.03 -1.80 1.61
CA VAL A 21 11.60 -1.24 0.32
C VAL A 21 11.88 0.26 0.23
N ILE A 22 11.62 0.99 1.33
CA ILE A 22 11.86 2.44 1.44
C ILE A 22 13.34 2.85 1.42
N GLU A 23 14.27 1.92 1.70
CA GLU A 23 15.71 2.15 1.59
C GLU A 23 16.23 1.86 0.18
N ARG A 24 15.63 0.88 -0.48
CA ARG A 24 16.11 0.37 -1.77
C ARG A 24 15.63 1.18 -2.96
N PHE A 25 14.41 1.71 -2.89
CA PHE A 25 13.77 2.43 -3.98
C PHE A 25 13.60 3.90 -3.61
N ILE A 26 14.56 4.71 -4.00
CA ILE A 26 14.70 6.12 -3.63
C ILE A 26 14.43 7.09 -4.79
N ARG A 27 14.00 6.58 -5.95
CA ARG A 27 13.75 7.41 -7.14
C ARG A 27 12.29 7.26 -7.58
N ARG A 28 11.67 8.38 -7.90
CA ARG A 28 10.23 8.47 -8.23
C ARG A 28 9.93 9.32 -9.45
N ALA A 29 8.67 9.30 -9.85
CA ALA A 29 8.09 10.22 -10.82
C ALA A 29 8.11 11.67 -10.31
N PRO A 30 8.23 12.69 -11.19
CA PRO A 30 7.89 14.09 -10.87
C PRO A 30 6.45 14.20 -10.38
N GLN A 31 6.14 15.19 -9.55
CA GLN A 31 4.80 15.33 -8.95
C GLN A 31 3.67 15.35 -9.99
N HIS A 32 3.84 16.08 -11.07
CA HIS A 32 2.82 16.24 -12.12
C HIS A 32 2.71 15.06 -13.10
N ASP A 33 3.48 13.98 -12.91
CA ASP A 33 3.39 12.80 -13.77
C ASP A 33 1.98 12.16 -13.66
N ALA A 34 1.42 11.76 -14.78
CA ALA A 34 0.08 11.19 -14.84
C ALA A 34 -0.07 9.90 -14.02
N CYS A 35 1.01 9.14 -13.82
CA CYS A 35 1.02 7.94 -12.97
C CYS A 35 0.67 8.24 -11.51
N ASN A 36 0.90 9.47 -11.04
CA ASN A 36 0.63 9.90 -9.68
C ASN A 36 -0.83 10.29 -9.42
N ARG A 37 -1.67 10.37 -10.46
CA ARG A 37 -3.09 10.76 -10.32
C ARG A 37 -3.94 9.70 -9.62
N SER A 38 -3.51 8.45 -9.61
CA SER A 38 -4.18 7.41 -8.84
C SER A 38 -4.17 7.74 -7.35
N THR A 39 -5.23 7.34 -6.65
CA THR A 39 -5.41 7.67 -5.24
C THR A 39 -5.65 6.42 -4.39
N LYS A 40 -5.54 6.59 -3.07
CA LYS A 40 -6.18 5.76 -2.05
C LYS A 40 -6.99 6.66 -1.15
N ALA A 41 -8.13 6.16 -0.68
CA ALA A 41 -9.07 6.99 0.06
C ALA A 41 -9.19 6.57 1.52
N PHE A 42 -9.28 7.57 2.40
CA PHE A 42 -9.83 7.44 3.74
C PHE A 42 -11.28 7.91 3.71
N VAL A 43 -12.19 7.04 4.11
CA VAL A 43 -13.62 7.34 4.14
C VAL A 43 -14.18 7.15 5.55
N ARG A 44 -15.16 7.98 5.90
CA ARG A 44 -15.96 7.75 7.11
C ARG A 44 -16.89 6.58 6.82
N VAL A 45 -16.80 5.52 7.61
CA VAL A 45 -17.56 4.28 7.38
C VAL A 45 -19.07 4.52 7.30
N SER A 46 -19.61 5.43 8.14
CA SER A 46 -21.03 5.79 8.13
C SER A 46 -21.51 6.47 6.83
N LEU A 47 -20.59 6.94 5.98
CA LEU A 47 -20.91 7.56 4.70
C LEU A 47 -20.58 6.64 3.50
N CYS A 48 -20.02 5.47 3.75
CA CYS A 48 -19.63 4.53 2.72
C CYS A 48 -20.82 3.69 2.27
N GLU A 49 -21.16 3.77 1.01
CA GLU A 49 -22.21 2.98 0.37
C GLU A 49 -21.67 1.67 -0.20
N GLY A 50 -20.42 1.65 -0.61
CA GLY A 50 -19.77 0.48 -1.18
C GLY A 50 -18.45 0.82 -1.89
N PHE A 51 -17.82 -0.20 -2.47
CA PHE A 51 -16.59 -0.09 -3.23
C PHE A 51 -16.75 -0.71 -4.61
N ASP A 52 -16.38 0.03 -5.63
CA ASP A 52 -16.27 -0.46 -7.01
C ASP A 52 -14.85 -0.91 -7.34
N ASN A 53 -13.87 -0.30 -6.70
CA ASN A 53 -12.46 -0.54 -6.92
C ASN A 53 -11.64 -0.25 -5.65
N PRO A 54 -10.37 -0.67 -5.58
CA PRO A 54 -9.54 -0.49 -4.38
C PRO A 54 -9.02 0.95 -4.18
N HIS A 55 -9.47 1.93 -4.97
CA HIS A 55 -8.96 3.31 -4.94
C HIS A 55 -9.89 4.30 -4.27
N GLY A 56 -11.18 4.00 -4.21
CA GLY A 56 -12.18 4.85 -3.59
C GLY A 56 -13.48 4.12 -3.34
N ALA A 57 -14.31 4.68 -2.47
CA ALA A 57 -15.64 4.20 -2.15
C ALA A 57 -16.71 5.08 -2.78
N PHE A 58 -17.90 4.54 -3.03
CA PHE A 58 -19.10 5.33 -3.23
C PHE A 58 -19.56 5.89 -1.88
N LEU A 59 -19.98 7.14 -1.90
CA LEU A 59 -20.51 7.83 -0.73
C LEU A 59 -21.97 8.17 -1.00
N HIS A 60 -22.86 7.88 -0.04
CA HIS A 60 -24.25 8.28 -0.14
C HIS A 60 -24.45 9.79 0.11
N GLU A 61 -23.50 10.43 0.80
CA GLU A 61 -23.45 11.87 1.01
C GLU A 61 -22.00 12.34 1.22
N GLY A 62 -21.79 13.67 1.19
CA GLY A 62 -20.48 14.26 1.40
C GLY A 62 -19.66 14.38 0.12
N ARG A 63 -18.37 14.61 0.29
CA ARG A 63 -17.43 14.88 -0.82
C ARG A 63 -16.05 14.32 -0.55
N TYR A 64 -15.30 14.07 -1.61
CA TYR A 64 -13.88 13.78 -1.52
C TYR A 64 -13.06 15.08 -1.56
N VAL A 65 -12.07 15.16 -0.67
CA VAL A 65 -11.08 16.23 -0.67
C VAL A 65 -9.68 15.64 -0.88
N ASN A 66 -8.79 16.44 -1.50
CA ASN A 66 -7.37 16.13 -1.66
C ASN A 66 -6.59 16.41 -0.36
N SER A 67 -5.25 16.32 -0.41
CA SER A 67 -4.38 16.59 0.75
C SER A 67 -4.32 18.06 1.19
N ARG A 68 -4.89 19.00 0.40
CA ARG A 68 -5.07 20.43 0.75
C ARG A 68 -6.44 20.71 1.40
N GLY A 69 -7.36 19.73 1.40
CA GLY A 69 -8.74 19.95 1.80
C GLY A 69 -9.64 20.50 0.70
N GLU A 70 -9.14 20.61 -0.55
CA GLU A 70 -9.87 21.07 -1.72
C GLU A 70 -10.66 19.92 -2.35
N ASP A 71 -11.77 20.24 -3.01
CA ASP A 71 -12.59 19.25 -3.71
C ASP A 71 -11.81 18.55 -4.83
N ILE A 72 -11.92 17.25 -4.90
CA ILE A 72 -11.32 16.45 -5.95
C ILE A 72 -12.21 16.42 -7.19
N THR A 73 -11.62 16.71 -8.36
CA THR A 73 -12.20 16.38 -9.66
C THR A 73 -11.63 15.05 -10.13
N TRP A 74 -12.51 14.12 -10.47
CA TRP A 74 -12.14 12.80 -10.95
C TRP A 74 -11.98 12.75 -12.46
N GLU A 75 -11.00 12.01 -12.95
CA GLU A 75 -10.84 11.71 -14.36
C GLU A 75 -11.66 10.47 -14.71
N GLN A 76 -12.87 10.67 -15.27
CA GLN A 76 -13.86 9.63 -15.54
C GLN A 76 -13.54 8.79 -16.79
N LYS A 77 -12.41 8.06 -16.79
CA LYS A 77 -12.06 7.21 -17.94
C LYS A 77 -12.43 5.73 -17.77
N LEU A 78 -12.28 5.20 -16.56
CA LEU A 78 -12.48 3.78 -16.29
C LEU A 78 -13.31 3.54 -15.02
N PHE A 79 -13.17 4.42 -14.02
CA PHE A 79 -13.86 4.30 -12.73
C PHE A 79 -14.41 5.67 -12.32
N PRO A 80 -15.57 5.71 -11.65
CA PRO A 80 -16.17 6.97 -11.17
C PRO A 80 -15.28 7.70 -10.16
N VAL A 81 -14.47 6.95 -9.39
CA VAL A 81 -13.54 7.46 -8.38
C VAL A 81 -12.21 6.71 -8.46
N GLY A 82 -11.12 7.34 -8.04
CA GLY A 82 -9.83 6.67 -7.93
C GLY A 82 -8.71 7.27 -8.78
N ILE A 83 -9.03 8.06 -9.81
CA ILE A 83 -8.04 8.80 -10.61
C ILE A 83 -8.41 10.28 -10.56
N ALA A 84 -7.60 11.08 -9.87
CA ALA A 84 -7.79 12.52 -9.77
C ALA A 84 -7.29 13.24 -11.03
N SER A 85 -7.92 14.37 -11.40
CA SER A 85 -7.48 15.21 -12.52
C SER A 85 -6.15 15.92 -12.25
N ALA A 86 -5.79 16.11 -10.97
CA ALA A 86 -4.56 16.74 -10.53
C ALA A 86 -3.93 16.00 -9.35
N VAL A 87 -2.64 16.26 -9.11
CA VAL A 87 -1.87 15.68 -8.00
C VAL A 87 -1.64 16.74 -6.92
N ALA A 88 -2.01 16.41 -5.69
CA ALA A 88 -1.77 17.22 -4.51
C ALA A 88 -1.01 16.42 -3.45
N TRP A 89 0.19 16.90 -3.04
CA TRP A 89 1.07 16.23 -2.06
C TRP A 89 1.39 17.11 -0.85
N ASP A 90 0.65 18.17 -0.62
CA ASP A 90 1.03 19.21 0.34
C ASP A 90 1.13 18.68 1.78
N ALA A 91 0.07 18.08 2.28
CA ALA A 91 0.07 17.50 3.63
C ALA A 91 0.39 16.03 3.65
N LEU A 92 -0.08 15.27 2.64
CA LEU A 92 0.03 13.83 2.58
C LEU A 92 0.26 13.36 1.14
N ARG A 93 1.09 12.34 0.98
CA ARG A 93 1.22 11.56 -0.25
C ARG A 93 1.36 10.08 0.09
N LEU A 94 0.99 9.21 -0.82
CA LEU A 94 1.16 7.77 -0.68
C LEU A 94 2.32 7.29 -1.55
N ASN A 95 3.46 6.96 -0.96
CA ASN A 95 4.58 6.37 -1.68
C ASN A 95 4.20 4.97 -2.16
N HIS A 96 4.18 4.78 -3.47
CA HIS A 96 3.71 3.55 -4.11
C HIS A 96 4.82 2.83 -4.86
N TYR A 97 5.30 1.72 -4.29
CA TYR A 97 6.36 0.87 -4.82
C TYR A 97 5.76 -0.28 -5.66
N ILE A 98 5.16 0.09 -6.81
CA ILE A 98 4.31 -0.83 -7.58
C ILE A 98 5.09 -1.93 -8.30
N ILE A 99 6.29 -1.61 -8.78
CA ILE A 99 7.14 -2.52 -9.57
C ILE A 99 8.30 -3.09 -8.76
N LYS A 100 9.01 -2.28 -7.98
CA LYS A 100 10.27 -2.61 -7.29
C LYS A 100 11.40 -2.93 -8.28
N SER A 101 12.30 -3.90 -7.98
CA SER A 101 13.29 -4.39 -8.94
C SER A 101 12.65 -5.20 -10.08
N ARG A 102 13.36 -5.38 -11.19
CA ARG A 102 12.87 -6.17 -12.32
C ARG A 102 12.51 -7.59 -11.88
N ALA A 103 13.37 -8.25 -11.13
CA ALA A 103 13.12 -9.61 -10.66
C ALA A 103 11.92 -9.71 -9.69
N GLU A 104 11.75 -8.73 -8.77
CA GLU A 104 10.57 -8.67 -7.89
C GLU A 104 9.28 -8.44 -8.68
N PHE A 105 9.33 -7.66 -9.76
CA PHE A 105 8.20 -7.46 -10.65
C PHE A 105 7.83 -8.73 -11.40
N GLU A 106 8.81 -9.45 -11.97
CA GLU A 106 8.56 -10.72 -12.67
C GLU A 106 7.97 -11.78 -11.72
N ALA A 107 8.46 -11.87 -10.49
CA ALA A 107 7.88 -12.73 -9.47
C ALA A 107 6.42 -12.35 -9.14
N LYS A 108 6.12 -11.04 -9.04
CA LYS A 108 4.77 -10.53 -8.85
C LYS A 108 3.86 -10.84 -10.04
N LYS A 109 4.39 -10.71 -11.28
CA LYS A 109 3.69 -11.03 -12.52
C LYS A 109 3.35 -12.52 -12.59
N ALA A 110 4.29 -13.38 -12.22
CA ALA A 110 4.11 -14.84 -12.22
C ALA A 110 3.04 -15.29 -11.19
N ARG A 111 2.97 -14.63 -10.02
CA ARG A 111 1.94 -14.91 -9.00
C ARG A 111 0.53 -14.54 -9.47
N GLY A 112 0.38 -13.60 -10.41
CA GLY A 112 -0.91 -13.11 -10.90
C GLY A 112 -1.50 -11.99 -10.06
N ASP A 113 -2.71 -11.57 -10.45
CA ASP A 113 -3.48 -10.53 -9.78
C ASP A 113 -4.79 -11.14 -9.23
N VAL A 114 -5.22 -10.68 -8.06
CA VAL A 114 -6.41 -11.21 -7.38
C VAL A 114 -7.71 -10.78 -8.07
N LEU A 115 -7.74 -9.56 -8.61
CA LEU A 115 -8.95 -8.98 -9.20
C LEU A 115 -9.07 -9.26 -10.70
N VAL A 116 -7.94 -9.36 -11.40
CA VAL A 116 -7.91 -9.57 -12.84
C VAL A 116 -6.93 -10.69 -13.13
N PRO A 117 -7.42 -11.87 -13.57
CA PRO A 117 -6.55 -13.00 -13.90
C PRO A 117 -5.57 -12.71 -15.04
N THR A 118 -5.83 -11.65 -15.81
CA THR A 118 -4.96 -11.20 -16.88
C THR A 118 -3.69 -10.59 -16.30
N ARG A 119 -2.58 -11.15 -16.66
CA ARG A 119 -1.25 -10.67 -16.32
C ARG A 119 -1.06 -9.20 -16.65
N LYS A 120 -0.32 -8.49 -15.80
CA LYS A 120 0.23 -7.20 -16.17
C LYS A 120 0.99 -7.35 -17.49
N TRP A 121 0.66 -6.53 -18.48
CA TRP A 121 1.27 -6.61 -19.82
C TRP A 121 2.77 -6.27 -19.76
N ASP A 122 3.51 -6.61 -20.79
CA ASP A 122 4.97 -6.45 -20.79
C ASP A 122 5.45 -5.00 -20.61
N GLY A 123 4.71 -4.03 -21.15
CA GLY A 123 5.00 -2.59 -20.97
C GLY A 123 4.66 -2.01 -19.59
N TYR A 124 4.04 -2.78 -18.69
CA TYR A 124 3.62 -2.27 -17.38
C TYR A 124 4.81 -1.84 -16.50
N PHE A 125 5.89 -2.59 -16.53
CA PHE A 125 7.11 -2.24 -15.82
C PHE A 125 7.63 -0.89 -16.32
N ASP A 126 7.87 -0.77 -17.62
CA ASP A 126 8.46 0.42 -18.23
C ASP A 126 7.59 1.67 -18.07
N LEU A 127 6.26 1.49 -18.07
CA LEU A 127 5.32 2.56 -17.77
C LEU A 127 5.48 3.12 -16.35
N HIS A 128 5.80 2.27 -15.37
CA HIS A 128 5.91 2.64 -13.97
C HIS A 128 7.35 2.77 -13.46
N ASP A 129 8.35 2.50 -14.29
CA ASP A 129 9.76 2.67 -13.93
C ASP A 129 10.19 4.14 -13.98
N ARG A 130 9.64 4.92 -13.06
CA ARG A 130 9.81 6.37 -12.97
C ARG A 130 10.92 6.69 -11.98
N ASN A 131 12.08 7.14 -12.50
CA ASN A 131 13.31 7.34 -11.74
C ASN A 131 13.88 8.78 -11.86
N GLN A 132 13.04 9.75 -12.27
CA GLN A 132 13.50 11.10 -12.62
C GLN A 132 13.89 11.95 -11.41
N VAL A 133 13.24 11.73 -10.26
CA VAL A 133 13.47 12.51 -9.03
C VAL A 133 14.03 11.61 -7.96
N GLU A 134 15.15 12.01 -7.36
CA GLU A 134 15.68 11.36 -6.18
C GLU A 134 14.95 11.87 -4.93
N ASP A 135 14.43 10.95 -4.13
CA ASP A 135 13.59 11.27 -2.97
C ASP A 135 13.71 10.15 -1.93
N PRO A 136 14.88 10.06 -1.26
CA PRO A 136 15.13 9.07 -0.23
C PRO A 136 14.27 9.33 1.02
N MET A 137 13.88 8.27 1.71
CA MET A 137 13.25 8.38 3.02
C MET A 137 14.23 8.97 4.04
N PRO A 138 13.78 9.86 4.94
CA PRO A 138 14.61 10.30 6.06
C PRO A 138 15.11 9.12 6.91
N GLN A 139 16.38 9.17 7.32
CA GLN A 139 17.01 8.07 8.04
C GLN A 139 16.31 7.75 9.37
N ASP A 140 15.86 8.77 10.10
CA ASP A 140 15.13 8.59 11.35
C ASP A 140 13.80 7.83 11.17
N LEU A 141 13.13 8.03 10.03
CA LEU A 141 11.91 7.27 9.70
C LEU A 141 12.22 5.81 9.36
N ILE A 142 13.32 5.56 8.64
CA ILE A 142 13.82 4.21 8.37
C ILE A 142 14.11 3.48 9.68
N ASP A 143 14.84 4.13 10.59
CA ASP A 143 15.23 3.53 11.86
C ASP A 143 14.03 3.25 12.76
N LYS A 144 13.08 4.18 12.84
CA LYS A 144 11.78 3.96 13.52
C LYS A 144 11.02 2.78 12.93
N THR A 145 10.93 2.70 11.60
CA THR A 145 10.25 1.59 10.93
C THR A 145 10.89 0.25 11.29
N LYS A 146 12.23 0.18 11.28
CA LYS A 146 12.96 -1.04 11.66
C LYS A 146 12.73 -1.40 13.14
N ALA A 147 12.68 -0.42 14.03
CA ALA A 147 12.40 -0.64 15.44
C ALA A 147 10.99 -1.22 15.65
N GLU A 148 9.97 -0.63 15.05
CA GLU A 148 8.58 -1.12 15.12
C GLU A 148 8.45 -2.53 14.53
N MET A 149 9.09 -2.83 13.41
CA MET A 149 9.08 -4.18 12.83
C MET A 149 9.68 -5.22 13.77
N ARG A 150 10.74 -4.88 14.54
CA ARG A 150 11.32 -5.78 15.53
C ARG A 150 10.35 -6.04 16.69
N ILE A 151 9.66 -5.01 17.16
CA ILE A 151 8.64 -5.13 18.22
C ILE A 151 7.51 -6.05 17.75
N ILE A 152 6.98 -5.84 16.55
CA ILE A 152 5.92 -6.67 15.99
C ILE A 152 6.38 -8.13 15.83
N ALA A 153 7.59 -8.35 15.35
CA ALA A 153 8.15 -9.70 15.19
C ALA A 153 8.37 -10.39 16.54
N GLY A 154 8.89 -9.67 17.55
CA GLY A 154 9.07 -10.18 18.91
C GLY A 154 7.73 -10.44 19.64
N GLY A 155 6.76 -9.56 19.49
CA GLY A 155 5.41 -9.72 20.05
C GLY A 155 4.64 -10.90 19.47
N SER A 156 4.85 -11.21 18.18
CA SER A 156 4.24 -12.39 17.55
C SER A 156 4.76 -13.72 18.09
N ALA A 157 6.02 -13.78 18.56
CA ALA A 157 6.56 -14.96 19.22
C ALA A 157 5.87 -15.19 20.59
N ASN A 158 5.75 -14.15 21.41
CA ASN A 158 5.08 -14.23 22.70
C ASN A 158 3.57 -14.52 22.59
N ALA A 159 2.89 -13.98 21.57
CA ALA A 159 1.47 -14.25 21.35
C ALA A 159 1.19 -15.72 20.97
N LYS A 160 2.11 -16.37 20.25
CA LYS A 160 1.98 -17.80 19.93
C LYS A 160 2.18 -18.68 21.17
N GLU A 161 3.15 -18.39 22.02
CA GLU A 161 3.35 -19.14 23.27
C GLU A 161 2.16 -18.99 24.23
N THR A 162 1.60 -17.78 24.36
CA THR A 162 0.44 -17.56 25.24
C THR A 162 -0.82 -18.26 24.74
N CYS A 163 -1.01 -18.38 23.42
CA CYS A 163 -2.16 -19.08 22.84
C CYS A 163 -2.05 -20.61 23.02
N TYR A 164 -0.85 -21.19 22.93
CA TYR A 164 -0.64 -22.60 23.18
C TYR A 164 -0.84 -22.98 24.65
N THR A 165 -0.31 -22.20 25.59
CA THR A 165 -0.47 -22.45 27.03
C THR A 165 -1.93 -22.33 27.51
N GLN A 166 -2.73 -21.43 26.94
CA GLN A 166 -4.17 -21.34 27.26
C GLN A 166 -4.99 -22.49 26.68
N ALA A 167 -4.62 -23.03 25.53
CA ALA A 167 -5.29 -24.18 24.94
C ALA A 167 -4.99 -25.47 25.72
N GLU A 168 -3.78 -25.66 26.22
CA GLU A 168 -3.44 -26.80 27.07
C GLU A 168 -4.12 -26.76 28.44
N GLN A 169 -4.27 -25.58 29.04
CA GLN A 169 -4.98 -25.43 30.32
C GLN A 169 -6.51 -25.64 30.19
N ALA A 170 -7.10 -25.33 29.05
CA ALA A 170 -8.53 -25.56 28.80
C ALA A 170 -8.87 -27.05 28.63
N THR A 171 -7.95 -27.85 28.13
CA THR A 171 -8.14 -29.30 27.96
C THR A 171 -8.00 -30.09 29.26
N VAL A 172 -7.27 -29.58 30.26
CA VAL A 172 -7.10 -30.25 31.55
C VAL A 172 -8.30 -30.03 32.49
N SER A 173 -9.07 -28.92 32.31
CA SER A 173 -10.24 -28.64 33.16
C SER A 173 -11.55 -29.30 32.73
N ALA A 174 -11.60 -29.94 31.58
CA ALA A 174 -12.80 -30.58 31.03
C ALA A 174 -12.89 -32.10 31.31
N GLY A 175 -11.93 -32.67 32.04
CA GLY A 175 -11.85 -34.09 32.34
C GLY A 175 -12.16 -34.45 33.79
N GLY A 176 -13.35 -34.12 34.29
CA GLY A 176 -13.74 -34.47 35.67
C GLY A 176 -15.25 -34.48 35.85
N VAL A 177 -15.94 -35.48 35.39
CA VAL A 177 -17.25 -35.86 35.94
C VAL A 177 -17.13 -37.30 36.49
N PRO A 178 -17.16 -37.52 37.77
CA PRO A 178 -17.45 -38.86 38.34
C PRO A 178 -18.95 -39.10 38.37
N LEU A 179 -19.32 -40.34 38.22
CA LEU A 179 -20.63 -41.00 38.28
C LEU A 179 -21.61 -40.49 39.34
#